data_07046647273191253f00364c8b5d0563
#
_entry.id   07046647273191253f00364c8b5d0563
#
_cell.length_a   1.000
_cell.length_b   1.000
_cell.length_c   1.000
_cell.angle_alpha   90.00
_cell.angle_beta   90.00
_cell.angle_gamma   90.00
#
_symmetry.space_group_name_H-M   'P 1'
#
loop_
_entity.id
_entity.type
_entity.pdbx_description
1 polymer ?
#
loop_
_entity_poly.entity_id
_entity_poly.type
_entity_poly.pdbx_seq_one_letter_code
_entity_poly.pdbx_strand_id
1 'polypeptide(L)'
;MNGRQFIYHMQGLTKTYPPSKKVLDNVNLSFYPDAKIGVLGVNGSGKSTLLKIMAGIDTEYSGEGWVAEGARVGYLEQEPQLDPKKTVRENVMEGVAAKKALLDRYNEIASNYSDETADEMAKLQDEIDSKNLWDLDSQVDLAMDALRCPADDADVTKLSGGERRRVALCRLLLD
;
A
#
# COMPACT_ATOMS: atom_id res chain seq x y z
N MET A 1 -14.71 -29.42 -3.22
CA MET A 1 -15.17 -28.20 -3.90
C MET A 1 -14.35 -27.06 -3.31
N ASN A 2 -13.37 -26.54 -4.05
CA ASN A 2 -12.63 -25.34 -3.59
C ASN A 2 -13.58 -24.15 -3.66
N GLY A 3 -14.23 -23.82 -2.55
CA GLY A 3 -14.98 -22.59 -2.44
C GLY A 3 -14.02 -21.43 -2.67
N ARG A 4 -14.25 -20.61 -3.68
CA ARG A 4 -13.50 -19.37 -3.89
C ARG A 4 -13.68 -18.52 -2.65
N GLN A 5 -12.63 -18.40 -1.84
CA GLN A 5 -12.64 -17.56 -0.66
C GLN A 5 -12.66 -16.10 -1.09
N PHE A 6 -13.56 -15.28 -0.53
CA PHE A 6 -13.57 -13.85 -0.79
C PHE A 6 -12.30 -13.21 -0.23
N ILE A 7 -11.74 -12.26 -0.95
CA ILE A 7 -10.63 -11.45 -0.43
C ILE A 7 -11.12 -10.31 0.46
N TYR A 8 -12.33 -9.81 0.19
CA TYR A 8 -13.03 -8.85 1.02
C TYR A 8 -14.53 -9.16 1.00
N HIS A 9 -15.17 -9.00 2.16
CA HIS A 9 -16.62 -9.17 2.30
C HIS A 9 -17.19 -8.09 3.19
N MET A 10 -18.38 -7.59 2.84
CA MET A 10 -19.16 -6.68 3.66
C MET A 10 -20.63 -7.09 3.68
N GLN A 11 -21.25 -6.93 4.84
CA GLN A 11 -22.66 -7.26 5.05
C GLN A 11 -23.33 -6.17 5.88
N GLY A 12 -24.47 -5.67 5.39
CA GLY A 12 -25.26 -4.66 6.09
C GLY A 12 -24.55 -3.33 6.30
N LEU A 13 -23.49 -3.05 5.53
CA LEU A 13 -22.63 -1.89 5.74
C LEU A 13 -23.43 -0.59 5.55
N THR A 14 -23.53 0.20 6.62
CA THR A 14 -24.27 1.47 6.65
C THR A 14 -23.43 2.55 7.27
N LYS A 15 -23.34 3.71 6.61
CA LYS A 15 -22.62 4.89 7.10
C LYS A 15 -23.51 6.11 7.05
N THR A 16 -23.61 6.80 8.18
CA THR A 16 -24.36 8.05 8.33
C THR A 16 -23.44 9.13 8.90
N TYR A 17 -23.43 10.29 8.27
CA TYR A 17 -22.73 11.47 8.81
C TYR A 17 -23.70 12.40 9.52
N PRO A 18 -23.29 13.06 10.61
CA PRO A 18 -24.13 14.05 11.29
C PRO A 18 -24.60 15.18 10.34
N PRO A 19 -25.84 15.74 10.55
CA PRO A 19 -26.80 15.33 11.57
C PRO A 19 -27.60 14.07 11.23
N SER A 20 -27.71 13.65 9.95
CA SER A 20 -28.47 12.45 9.54
C SER A 20 -28.27 12.07 8.07
N LYS A 21 -27.15 12.49 7.46
CA LYS A 21 -26.87 12.19 6.05
C LYS A 21 -26.41 10.74 5.91
N LYS A 22 -27.32 9.83 5.55
CA LYS A 22 -26.97 8.47 5.18
C LYS A 22 -26.27 8.46 3.82
N VAL A 23 -25.04 7.92 3.78
CA VAL A 23 -24.19 7.89 2.58
C VAL A 23 -24.06 6.48 2.03
N LEU A 24 -24.03 5.48 2.91
CA LEU A 24 -24.13 4.06 2.57
C LEU A 24 -25.30 3.46 3.32
N ASP A 25 -26.07 2.61 2.67
CA ASP A 25 -27.28 2.00 3.24
C ASP A 25 -27.34 0.52 2.92
N ASN A 26 -27.12 -0.31 3.94
CA ASN A 26 -27.23 -1.76 3.87
C ASN A 26 -26.47 -2.39 2.68
N VAL A 27 -25.22 -1.96 2.48
CA VAL A 27 -24.38 -2.45 1.38
C VAL A 27 -23.89 -3.86 1.69
N ASN A 28 -24.14 -4.78 0.76
CA ASN A 28 -23.71 -6.19 0.85
C ASN A 28 -22.92 -6.54 -0.40
N LEU A 29 -21.62 -6.74 -0.27
CA LEU A 29 -20.72 -7.02 -1.38
C LEU A 29 -19.66 -8.04 -0.97
N SER A 30 -19.26 -8.86 -1.93
CA SER A 30 -18.18 -9.83 -1.77
C SER A 30 -17.24 -9.71 -2.97
N PHE A 31 -15.95 -9.65 -2.69
CA PHE A 31 -14.92 -9.48 -3.71
C PHE A 31 -14.07 -10.74 -3.77
N TYR A 32 -13.87 -11.26 -4.98
CA TYR A 32 -12.98 -12.37 -5.22
C TYR A 32 -11.54 -11.86 -5.45
N PRO A 33 -10.53 -12.71 -5.17
CA PRO A 33 -9.15 -12.42 -5.57
C PRO A 33 -9.06 -12.09 -7.07
N ASP A 34 -8.09 -11.27 -7.43
CA ASP A 34 -7.76 -10.86 -8.82
C ASP A 34 -8.85 -10.08 -9.56
N ALA A 35 -9.97 -9.76 -8.90
CA ALA A 35 -11.04 -8.99 -9.52
C ALA A 35 -10.65 -7.51 -9.67
N LYS A 36 -10.80 -6.97 -10.88
CA LYS A 36 -10.69 -5.52 -11.15
C LYS A 36 -12.10 -4.92 -11.14
N ILE A 37 -12.38 -4.07 -10.14
CA ILE A 37 -13.71 -3.58 -9.86
C ILE A 37 -13.76 -2.06 -9.96
N GLY A 38 -14.65 -1.54 -10.80
CA GLY A 38 -14.94 -0.11 -10.91
C GLY A 38 -16.12 0.29 -10.01
N VAL A 39 -15.94 1.33 -9.20
CA VAL A 39 -17.01 1.94 -8.40
C VAL A 39 -17.44 3.24 -9.06
N LEU A 40 -18.67 3.27 -9.60
CA LEU A 40 -19.20 4.39 -10.35
C LEU A 40 -20.32 5.10 -9.55
N GLY A 41 -20.46 6.40 -9.76
CA GLY A 41 -21.50 7.21 -9.15
C GLY A 41 -21.16 8.69 -9.21
N VAL A 42 -22.18 9.53 -9.02
CA VAL A 42 -22.02 11.00 -8.95
C VAL A 42 -21.20 11.43 -7.72
N ASN A 43 -20.74 12.67 -7.71
CA ASN A 43 -20.04 13.21 -6.55
C ASN A 43 -20.95 13.21 -5.32
N GLY A 44 -20.39 12.80 -4.17
CA GLY A 44 -21.15 12.68 -2.93
C GLY A 44 -21.98 11.39 -2.78
N SER A 45 -21.90 10.45 -3.73
CA SER A 45 -22.60 9.15 -3.65
C SER A 45 -21.99 8.13 -2.69
N GLY A 46 -20.92 8.48 -1.96
CA GLY A 46 -20.31 7.60 -0.97
C GLY A 46 -19.14 6.73 -1.46
N LYS A 47 -18.69 6.87 -2.72
CA LYS A 47 -17.57 6.07 -3.27
C LYS A 47 -16.31 6.13 -2.41
N SER A 48 -15.85 7.33 -2.08
CA SER A 48 -14.65 7.53 -1.26
C SER A 48 -14.86 7.04 0.18
N THR A 49 -16.06 7.15 0.71
CA THR A 49 -16.42 6.62 2.03
C THR A 49 -16.32 5.10 2.03
N LEU A 50 -16.89 4.43 1.02
CA LEU A 50 -16.81 2.99 0.88
C LEU A 50 -15.36 2.51 0.81
N LEU A 51 -14.53 3.15 -0.04
CA LEU A 51 -13.12 2.79 -0.18
C LEU A 51 -12.32 3.03 1.11
N LYS A 52 -12.60 4.10 1.85
CA LYS A 52 -11.95 4.37 3.14
C LYS A 52 -12.33 3.33 4.20
N ILE A 53 -13.57 2.88 4.22
CA ILE A 53 -14.03 1.80 5.10
C ILE A 53 -13.31 0.49 4.72
N MET A 54 -13.26 0.16 3.43
CA MET A 54 -12.55 -1.03 2.94
C MET A 54 -11.07 -1.01 3.29
N ALA A 55 -10.46 0.16 3.31
CA ALA A 55 -9.06 0.36 3.69
C ALA A 55 -8.82 0.40 5.22
N GLY A 56 -9.88 0.32 6.04
CA GLY A 56 -9.77 0.43 7.48
C GLY A 56 -9.44 1.85 8.00
N ILE A 57 -9.53 2.87 7.13
CA ILE A 57 -9.28 4.28 7.49
C ILE A 57 -10.50 4.86 8.22
N ASP A 58 -11.71 4.55 7.76
CA ASP A 58 -12.95 4.92 8.42
C ASP A 58 -13.53 3.67 9.10
N THR A 59 -13.54 3.67 10.42
CA THR A 59 -14.02 2.55 11.25
C THR A 59 -15.40 2.83 11.89
N GLU A 60 -15.95 4.01 11.66
CA GLU A 60 -17.22 4.41 12.22
C GLU A 60 -18.38 4.08 11.27
N TYR A 61 -18.79 2.83 11.23
CA TYR A 61 -19.93 2.34 10.43
C TYR A 61 -20.69 1.25 11.19
N SER A 62 -21.90 0.94 10.71
CA SER A 62 -22.68 -0.22 11.18
C SER A 62 -22.63 -1.33 10.13
N GLY A 63 -22.84 -2.57 10.56
CA GLY A 63 -22.68 -3.75 9.72
C GLY A 63 -21.32 -4.39 9.90
N GLU A 64 -20.98 -5.30 9.02
CA GLU A 64 -19.74 -6.08 9.08
C GLU A 64 -18.91 -5.88 7.81
N GLY A 65 -17.61 -5.81 7.97
CA GLY A 65 -16.63 -5.82 6.88
C GLY A 65 -15.37 -6.53 7.33
N TRP A 66 -14.84 -7.43 6.50
CA TRP A 66 -13.61 -8.13 6.81
C TRP A 66 -12.76 -8.37 5.57
N VAL A 67 -11.46 -8.41 5.79
CA VAL A 67 -10.42 -8.76 4.83
C VAL A 67 -9.99 -10.20 5.07
N ALA A 68 -9.71 -10.96 4.02
CA ALA A 68 -9.19 -12.31 4.15
C ALA A 68 -7.86 -12.31 4.93
N GLU A 69 -7.64 -13.36 5.72
CA GLU A 69 -6.39 -13.53 6.46
C GLU A 69 -5.20 -13.53 5.51
N GLY A 70 -4.16 -12.78 5.86
CA GLY A 70 -2.95 -12.62 5.05
C GLY A 70 -3.08 -11.63 3.87
N ALA A 71 -4.28 -11.13 3.56
CA ALA A 71 -4.42 -10.09 2.55
C ALA A 71 -4.05 -8.70 3.10
N ARG A 72 -3.30 -7.94 2.30
CA ARG A 72 -2.94 -6.56 2.62
C ARG A 72 -3.80 -5.60 1.81
N VAL A 73 -4.23 -4.50 2.43
CA VAL A 73 -5.04 -3.48 1.77
C VAL A 73 -4.22 -2.20 1.69
N GLY A 74 -3.94 -1.75 0.48
CA GLY A 74 -3.35 -0.44 0.22
C GLY A 74 -4.43 0.56 -0.23
N TYR A 75 -4.30 1.81 0.19
CA TYR A 75 -5.20 2.89 -0.18
C TYR A 75 -4.44 4.03 -0.84
N LEU A 76 -4.76 4.31 -2.10
CA LEU A 76 -4.22 5.47 -2.81
C LEU A 76 -5.24 6.62 -2.72
N GLU A 77 -4.84 7.71 -2.08
CA GLU A 77 -5.66 8.92 -2.02
C GLU A 77 -5.84 9.58 -3.39
N GLN A 78 -6.93 10.31 -3.57
CA GLN A 78 -7.17 11.07 -4.79
C GLN A 78 -6.12 12.16 -4.99
N GLU A 79 -5.67 12.78 -3.90
CA GLU A 79 -4.58 13.76 -3.85
C GLU A 79 -3.51 13.27 -2.88
N PRO A 80 -2.64 12.34 -3.31
CA PRO A 80 -1.66 11.74 -2.43
C PRO A 80 -0.63 12.77 -1.98
N GLN A 81 -0.27 12.67 -0.71
CA GLN A 81 0.76 13.50 -0.12
C GLN A 81 2.13 12.85 -0.31
N LEU A 82 3.04 13.62 -0.88
CA LEU A 82 4.46 13.32 -0.96
C LEU A 82 5.23 14.25 -0.04
N ASP A 83 6.34 13.80 0.51
CA ASP A 83 7.19 14.66 1.33
C ASP A 83 7.87 15.72 0.42
N PRO A 84 7.56 17.01 0.61
CA PRO A 84 8.08 18.08 -0.24
C PRO A 84 9.58 18.33 -0.07
N LYS A 85 10.21 17.74 0.95
CA LYS A 85 11.66 17.84 1.22
C LYS A 85 12.47 16.75 0.54
N LYS A 86 11.79 15.79 -0.07
CA LYS A 86 12.39 14.61 -0.70
C LYS A 86 12.19 14.63 -2.21
N THR A 87 13.12 14.03 -2.91
CA THR A 87 13.02 13.78 -4.36
C THR A 87 11.95 12.74 -4.68
N VAL A 88 11.67 12.53 -5.96
CA VAL A 88 10.78 11.45 -6.42
C VAL A 88 11.26 10.09 -5.91
N ARG A 89 12.54 9.75 -6.13
CA ARG A 89 13.12 8.48 -5.69
C ARG A 89 13.03 8.29 -4.18
N GLU A 90 13.38 9.32 -3.42
CA GLU A 90 13.31 9.26 -1.96
C GLU A 90 11.89 9.04 -1.44
N ASN A 91 10.88 9.64 -2.08
CA ASN A 91 9.48 9.38 -1.76
C ASN A 91 9.05 7.93 -2.10
N VAL A 92 9.53 7.37 -3.22
CA VAL A 92 9.26 5.98 -3.59
C VAL A 92 9.94 5.02 -2.61
N MET A 93 11.18 5.31 -2.22
CA MET A 93 11.96 4.49 -1.29
C MET A 93 11.33 4.37 0.11
N GLU A 94 10.44 5.29 0.49
CA GLU A 94 9.66 5.15 1.73
C GLU A 94 8.81 3.87 1.75
N GLY A 95 8.28 3.44 0.59
CA GLY A 95 7.51 2.20 0.47
C GLY A 95 8.34 0.94 0.70
N VAL A 96 9.65 1.02 0.55
CA VAL A 96 10.57 -0.12 0.80
C VAL A 96 11.44 0.07 2.04
N ALA A 97 11.14 1.07 2.88
CA ALA A 97 12.00 1.42 4.02
C ALA A 97 12.25 0.23 4.97
N ALA A 98 11.23 -0.56 5.26
CA ALA A 98 11.36 -1.76 6.09
C ALA A 98 12.24 -2.83 5.44
N LYS A 99 12.08 -3.04 4.12
CA LYS A 99 12.89 -3.98 3.33
C LYS A 99 14.35 -3.54 3.27
N LYS A 100 14.56 -2.23 3.06
CA LYS A 100 15.90 -1.64 3.06
C LYS A 100 16.58 -1.76 4.43
N ALA A 101 15.87 -1.57 5.51
CA ALA A 101 16.41 -1.69 6.86
C ALA A 101 16.97 -3.11 7.14
N LEU A 102 16.37 -4.16 6.58
CA LEU A 102 16.89 -5.53 6.69
C LEU A 102 18.27 -5.65 5.99
N LEU A 103 18.38 -5.11 4.77
CA LEU A 103 19.63 -5.10 4.01
C LEU A 103 20.73 -4.27 4.71
N ASP A 104 20.37 -3.09 5.20
CA ASP A 104 21.30 -2.21 5.90
C ASP A 104 21.83 -2.89 7.18
N ARG A 105 20.95 -3.55 7.94
CA ARG A 105 21.31 -4.31 9.14
C ARG A 105 22.21 -5.51 8.83
N TYR A 106 21.89 -6.26 7.77
CA TYR A 106 22.73 -7.35 7.31
C TYR A 106 24.14 -6.86 6.93
N ASN A 107 24.25 -5.78 6.17
CA ASN A 107 25.52 -5.20 5.76
C ASN A 107 26.33 -4.65 6.94
N GLU A 108 25.67 -4.06 7.93
CA GLU A 108 26.30 -3.60 9.17
C GLU A 108 26.97 -4.77 9.91
N ILE A 109 26.22 -5.88 10.09
CA ILE A 109 26.75 -7.09 10.75
C ILE A 109 27.85 -7.71 9.91
N ALA A 110 27.69 -7.82 8.59
CA ALA A 110 28.70 -8.36 7.71
C ALA A 110 30.02 -7.58 7.76
N SER A 111 29.94 -6.26 7.93
CA SER A 111 31.11 -5.39 8.05
C SER A 111 31.82 -5.49 9.40
N ASN A 112 31.11 -5.91 10.45
CA ASN A 112 31.57 -6.01 11.83
C ASN A 112 31.25 -7.40 12.41
N TYR A 113 31.53 -8.45 11.63
CA TYR A 113 31.18 -9.81 12.01
C TYR A 113 31.80 -10.23 13.35
N SER A 114 30.97 -10.87 14.20
CA SER A 114 31.40 -11.53 15.42
C SER A 114 30.58 -12.80 15.64
N ASP A 115 31.08 -13.72 16.45
CA ASP A 115 30.36 -14.95 16.79
C ASP A 115 29.00 -14.65 17.48
N GLU A 116 28.92 -13.52 18.19
CA GLU A 116 27.68 -13.07 18.87
C GLU A 116 26.59 -12.65 17.88
N THR A 117 26.97 -12.19 16.68
CA THR A 117 26.02 -11.71 15.65
C THR A 117 25.74 -12.76 14.58
N ALA A 118 26.38 -13.93 14.62
CA ALA A 118 26.25 -14.99 13.62
C ALA A 118 24.80 -15.46 13.43
N ASP A 119 24.09 -15.72 14.54
CA ASP A 119 22.70 -16.17 14.51
C ASP A 119 21.73 -15.09 13.95
N GLU A 120 21.96 -13.82 14.27
CA GLU A 120 21.20 -12.71 13.72
C GLU A 120 21.43 -12.57 12.22
N MET A 121 22.70 -12.66 11.78
CA MET A 121 23.06 -12.60 10.38
C MET A 121 22.39 -13.69 9.56
N ALA A 122 22.40 -14.94 10.06
CA ALA A 122 21.75 -16.06 9.38
C ALA A 122 20.24 -15.84 9.21
N LYS A 123 19.56 -15.36 10.26
CA LYS A 123 18.11 -15.05 10.20
C LYS A 123 17.80 -13.93 9.20
N LEU A 124 18.62 -12.87 9.20
CA LEU A 124 18.45 -11.77 8.23
C LEU A 124 18.68 -12.26 6.80
N GLN A 125 19.67 -13.12 6.57
CA GLN A 125 19.92 -13.69 5.26
C GLN A 125 18.72 -14.52 4.78
N ASP A 126 18.19 -15.41 5.60
CA ASP A 126 17.02 -16.22 5.27
C ASP A 126 15.80 -15.33 4.93
N GLU A 127 15.60 -14.23 5.66
CA GLU A 127 14.51 -13.29 5.41
C GLU A 127 14.73 -12.51 4.11
N ILE A 128 15.94 -12.03 3.84
CA ILE A 128 16.33 -11.33 2.61
C ILE A 128 16.17 -12.26 1.41
N ASP A 129 16.63 -13.52 1.51
CA ASP A 129 16.49 -14.53 0.46
C ASP A 129 15.03 -14.85 0.18
N SER A 130 14.23 -15.10 1.22
CA SER A 130 12.80 -15.44 1.09
C SER A 130 11.98 -14.35 0.44
N LYS A 131 12.36 -13.09 0.64
CA LYS A 131 11.70 -11.91 0.08
C LYS A 131 12.37 -11.40 -1.20
N ASN A 132 13.46 -12.03 -1.65
CA ASN A 132 14.26 -11.65 -2.82
C ASN A 132 14.69 -10.17 -2.78
N LEU A 133 15.27 -9.72 -1.66
CA LEU A 133 15.60 -8.31 -1.46
C LEU A 133 16.99 -7.90 -1.95
N TRP A 134 17.87 -8.84 -2.35
CA TRP A 134 19.23 -8.50 -2.80
C TRP A 134 19.25 -7.49 -3.95
N ASP A 135 18.26 -7.55 -4.83
CA ASP A 135 18.11 -6.65 -5.98
C ASP A 135 17.04 -5.57 -5.75
N LEU A 136 16.88 -5.11 -4.49
CA LEU A 136 15.80 -4.17 -4.12
C LEU A 136 15.83 -2.88 -4.95
N ASP A 137 17.01 -2.31 -5.18
CA ASP A 137 17.17 -1.10 -6.00
C ASP A 137 16.69 -1.32 -7.44
N SER A 138 17.04 -2.48 -8.03
CA SER A 138 16.57 -2.84 -9.38
C SER A 138 15.06 -3.04 -9.44
N GLN A 139 14.45 -3.59 -8.38
CA GLN A 139 12.98 -3.72 -8.28
C GLN A 139 12.31 -2.35 -8.21
N VAL A 140 12.89 -1.41 -7.47
CA VAL A 140 12.42 -0.03 -7.40
C VAL A 140 12.52 0.65 -8.77
N ASP A 141 13.66 0.53 -9.45
CA ASP A 141 13.89 1.11 -10.78
C ASP A 141 12.86 0.57 -11.79
N LEU A 142 12.65 -0.75 -11.79
CA LEU A 142 11.69 -1.40 -12.67
C LEU A 142 10.24 -0.93 -12.40
N ALA A 143 9.87 -0.75 -11.14
CA ALA A 143 8.54 -0.26 -10.75
C ALA A 143 8.36 1.21 -11.16
N MET A 144 9.36 2.04 -10.95
CA MET A 144 9.34 3.45 -11.35
C MET A 144 9.24 3.61 -12.87
N ASP A 145 9.97 2.81 -13.63
CA ASP A 145 9.92 2.81 -15.09
C ASP A 145 8.54 2.33 -15.61
N ALA A 146 8.05 1.20 -15.08
CA ALA A 146 6.74 0.64 -15.44
C ALA A 146 5.58 1.62 -15.23
N LEU A 147 5.64 2.42 -14.16
CA LEU A 147 4.65 3.45 -13.85
C LEU A 147 4.97 4.80 -14.50
N ARG A 148 6.05 4.90 -15.26
CA ARG A 148 6.50 6.15 -15.88
C ARG A 148 6.59 7.29 -14.86
N CYS A 149 7.23 7.02 -13.75
CA CYS A 149 7.50 8.04 -12.75
C CYS A 149 8.39 9.15 -13.34
N PRO A 150 8.33 10.38 -12.81
CA PRO A 150 9.30 11.42 -13.16
C PRO A 150 10.73 11.03 -12.81
N ALA A 151 11.71 11.82 -13.26
CA ALA A 151 13.12 11.59 -12.95
C ALA A 151 13.37 11.49 -11.44
N ASP A 152 14.31 10.65 -11.06
CA ASP A 152 14.64 10.30 -9.67
C ASP A 152 14.88 11.51 -8.77
N ASP A 153 15.58 12.52 -9.30
CA ASP A 153 15.99 13.75 -8.63
C ASP A 153 14.95 14.88 -8.74
N ALA A 154 13.81 14.62 -9.40
CA ALA A 154 12.80 15.65 -9.61
C ALA A 154 12.21 16.13 -8.27
N ASP A 155 11.97 17.44 -8.22
CA ASP A 155 11.32 18.11 -7.11
C ASP A 155 9.81 17.84 -7.11
N VAL A 156 9.33 17.12 -6.11
CA VAL A 156 7.92 16.68 -6.03
C VAL A 156 6.94 17.84 -5.94
N THR A 157 7.38 19.02 -5.52
CA THR A 157 6.52 20.21 -5.43
C THR A 157 6.13 20.76 -6.80
N LYS A 158 6.91 20.44 -7.82
CA LYS A 158 6.72 20.91 -9.21
C LYS A 158 5.96 19.91 -10.08
N LEU A 159 5.66 18.73 -9.54
CA LEU A 159 4.97 17.68 -10.28
C LEU A 159 3.50 18.02 -10.54
N SER A 160 3.01 17.64 -11.69
CA SER A 160 1.57 17.61 -12.00
C SER A 160 0.83 16.64 -11.07
N GLY A 161 -0.49 16.79 -10.94
CA GLY A 161 -1.31 15.87 -10.15
C GLY A 161 -1.22 14.42 -10.62
N GLY A 162 -1.08 14.20 -11.93
CA GLY A 162 -0.90 12.87 -12.52
C GLY A 162 0.45 12.24 -12.16
N GLU A 163 1.51 13.02 -12.18
CA GLU A 163 2.85 12.58 -11.78
C GLU A 163 2.90 12.24 -10.29
N ARG A 164 2.36 13.10 -9.42
CA ARG A 164 2.25 12.80 -7.98
C ARG A 164 1.52 11.49 -7.70
N ARG A 165 0.41 11.23 -8.42
CA ARG A 165 -0.32 9.97 -8.28
C ARG A 165 0.50 8.75 -8.70
N ARG A 166 1.29 8.84 -9.79
CA ARG A 166 2.15 7.73 -10.21
C ARG A 166 3.25 7.43 -9.21
N VAL A 167 3.89 8.47 -8.65
CA VAL A 167 4.90 8.32 -7.58
C VAL A 167 4.29 7.68 -6.33
N ALA A 168 3.15 8.18 -5.88
CA ALA A 168 2.46 7.61 -4.72
C ALA A 168 1.96 6.17 -4.95
N LEU A 169 1.50 5.86 -6.17
CA LEU A 169 1.13 4.50 -6.55
C LEU A 169 2.36 3.57 -6.54
N CYS A 170 3.50 4.05 -7.07
CA CYS A 170 4.75 3.29 -7.06
C CYS A 170 5.16 2.96 -5.62
N ARG A 171 5.17 3.97 -4.73
CA ARG A 171 5.44 3.79 -3.30
C ARG A 171 4.52 2.75 -2.67
N LEU A 172 3.21 2.84 -2.96
CA LEU A 172 2.20 1.94 -2.39
C LEU A 172 2.35 0.48 -2.86
N LEU A 173 2.72 0.26 -4.13
CA LEU A 173 2.88 -1.08 -4.70
C LEU A 173 4.17 -1.78 -4.26
N LEU A 174 5.16 -1.00 -3.82
CA LEU A 174 6.43 -1.50 -3.33
C LEU A 174 6.40 -1.82 -1.82
N ASP A 175 5.43 -1.32 -1.07
CA ASP A 175 5.22 -1.55 0.38
C ASP A 175 4.75 -3.02 0.67
#